data_d240b1cf6463743f85eea64d3c995f6b
#
_entry.id   d240b1cf6463743f85eea64d3c995f6b
#
_cell.length_a   1.000
_cell.length_b   1.000
_cell.length_c   1.000
_cell.angle_alpha   90.00
_cell.angle_beta   90.00
_cell.angle_gamma   90.00
#
_symmetry.space_group_name_H-M   'P 1'
#
loop_
_entity.id
_entity.type
_entity.pdbx_description
1 polymer ?
#
loop_
_entity_poly.entity_id
_entity_poly.type
_entity_poly.pdbx_seq_one_letter_code
_entity_poly.pdbx_strand_id
1 'polypeptide(L)'
;KISAHNIELVDAPVSGGPRGAREGTIAIIVGGSDHQFERVLKILKFISDNIIHAGTLGSGHSIKLGNNLLNLICRIGTFEVVSMLVKEGVEPSLAVSIIQKSSGRNYATEVTLPDNILSGKMNQGFSTALMEKDSSSALQIGVRHKLDMTLGKAAHTILKRTISEYGSAADISSVANYFENETGARIQPRKEV
;
A
#
# COMPACT_ATOMS: atom_id res chain seq x y z
N LYS A 1 2.96 -24.07 -20.72
CA LYS A 1 3.57 -23.81 -22.06
C LYS A 1 5.08 -23.54 -21.97
N ILE A 2 5.56 -22.75 -20.97
CA ILE A 2 6.97 -22.38 -20.83
C ILE A 2 7.85 -23.57 -20.42
N SER A 3 7.37 -24.39 -19.48
CA SER A 3 8.10 -25.59 -19.01
C SER A 3 8.40 -26.64 -20.10
N ALA A 4 7.61 -26.67 -21.18
CA ALA A 4 7.88 -27.53 -22.33
C ALA A 4 9.14 -27.14 -23.13
N HIS A 5 9.72 -25.97 -22.84
CA HIS A 5 10.93 -25.46 -23.48
C HIS A 5 12.14 -25.42 -22.54
N ASN A 6 12.13 -26.17 -21.42
CA ASN A 6 13.17 -26.13 -20.37
C ASN A 6 13.44 -24.72 -19.82
N ILE A 7 12.43 -23.85 -19.81
CA ILE A 7 12.50 -22.52 -19.23
C ILE A 7 11.93 -22.59 -17.82
N GLU A 8 12.69 -22.15 -16.85
CA GLU A 8 12.24 -21.97 -15.47
C GLU A 8 11.70 -20.56 -15.27
N LEU A 9 10.66 -20.43 -14.46
CA LEU A 9 10.01 -19.16 -14.16
C LEU A 9 9.96 -18.94 -12.65
N VAL A 10 10.26 -17.73 -12.23
CA VAL A 10 10.00 -17.20 -10.87
C VAL A 10 9.18 -15.94 -10.99
N ASP A 11 8.42 -15.61 -9.96
CA ASP A 11 7.85 -14.29 -9.79
C ASP A 11 8.64 -13.53 -8.71
N ALA A 12 8.93 -12.27 -8.97
CA ALA A 12 9.77 -11.45 -8.09
C ALA A 12 9.25 -10.01 -8.01
N PRO A 13 8.03 -9.78 -7.53
CA PRO A 13 7.52 -8.44 -7.33
C PRO A 13 8.32 -7.70 -6.25
N VAL A 14 8.29 -6.36 -6.32
CA VAL A 14 9.03 -5.51 -5.40
C VAL A 14 8.12 -4.67 -4.51
N SER A 15 8.62 -4.28 -3.33
CA SER A 15 7.95 -3.40 -2.39
C SER A 15 8.96 -2.44 -1.77
N GLY A 16 8.56 -1.19 -1.48
CA GLY A 16 9.43 -0.14 -0.94
C GLY A 16 9.35 1.17 -1.71
N GLY A 17 8.62 1.17 -2.84
CA GLY A 17 8.37 2.37 -3.64
C GLY A 17 9.65 3.02 -4.21
N PRO A 18 9.55 4.26 -4.74
CA PRO A 18 10.69 4.97 -5.32
C PRO A 18 11.81 5.25 -4.32
N ARG A 19 11.50 5.40 -3.05
CA ARG A 19 12.50 5.61 -2.00
C ARG A 19 13.36 4.37 -1.82
N GLY A 20 12.74 3.20 -1.58
CA GLY A 20 13.47 1.95 -1.42
C GLY A 20 14.31 1.58 -2.65
N ALA A 21 13.82 1.91 -3.85
CA ALA A 21 14.58 1.70 -5.09
C ALA A 21 15.83 2.58 -5.16
N ARG A 22 15.75 3.85 -4.76
CA ARG A 22 16.91 4.76 -4.71
C ARG A 22 17.93 4.40 -3.64
N GLU A 23 17.45 3.92 -2.50
CA GLU A 23 18.28 3.57 -1.35
C GLU A 23 18.84 2.14 -1.43
N GLY A 24 18.47 1.35 -2.45
CA GLY A 24 18.84 -0.06 -2.57
C GLY A 24 18.21 -0.97 -1.50
N THR A 25 17.15 -0.49 -0.83
CA THR A 25 16.49 -1.21 0.28
C THR A 25 15.15 -1.83 -0.13
N ILE A 26 14.85 -1.84 -1.43
CA ILE A 26 13.61 -2.39 -1.97
C ILE A 26 13.48 -3.88 -1.62
N ALA A 27 12.35 -4.28 -1.08
CA ALA A 27 12.08 -5.69 -0.82
C ALA A 27 11.74 -6.41 -2.13
N ILE A 28 12.42 -7.52 -2.41
CA ILE A 28 12.15 -8.41 -3.55
C ILE A 28 11.54 -9.70 -3.00
N ILE A 29 10.32 -10.01 -3.38
CA ILE A 29 9.53 -11.12 -2.83
C ILE A 29 9.49 -12.22 -3.90
N VAL A 30 10.29 -13.27 -3.75
CA VAL A 30 10.51 -14.27 -4.81
C VAL A 30 9.62 -15.50 -4.59
N GLY A 31 8.81 -15.83 -5.57
CA GLY A 31 8.08 -17.10 -5.67
C GLY A 31 8.73 -18.05 -6.68
N GLY A 32 9.00 -19.29 -6.25
CA GLY A 32 9.65 -20.33 -7.03
C GLY A 32 10.08 -21.47 -6.12
N SER A 33 10.60 -22.59 -6.67
CA SER A 33 11.22 -23.63 -5.87
C SER A 33 12.52 -23.14 -5.21
N ASP A 34 13.00 -23.83 -4.17
CA ASP A 34 14.27 -23.53 -3.50
C ASP A 34 15.43 -23.45 -4.49
N HIS A 35 15.51 -24.41 -5.42
CA HIS A 35 16.53 -24.42 -6.47
C HIS A 35 16.47 -23.18 -7.38
N GLN A 36 15.26 -22.77 -7.76
CA GLN A 36 15.07 -21.57 -8.59
C GLN A 36 15.43 -20.31 -7.82
N PHE A 37 15.04 -20.23 -6.54
CA PHE A 37 15.38 -19.12 -5.67
C PHE A 37 16.91 -18.97 -5.54
N GLU A 38 17.63 -20.04 -5.22
CA GLU A 38 19.09 -20.02 -5.12
C GLU A 38 19.79 -19.54 -6.40
N ARG A 39 19.25 -19.89 -7.55
CA ARG A 39 19.80 -19.46 -8.85
C ARG A 39 19.57 -17.95 -9.08
N VAL A 40 18.37 -17.44 -8.84
CA VAL A 40 18.06 -16.02 -9.10
C VAL A 40 18.63 -15.10 -8.00
N LEU A 41 18.83 -15.61 -6.78
CA LEU A 41 19.36 -14.85 -5.65
C LEU A 41 20.69 -14.17 -5.99
N LYS A 42 21.57 -14.86 -6.71
CA LYS A 42 22.88 -14.33 -7.13
C LYS A 42 22.74 -13.08 -8.02
N ILE A 43 21.69 -13.02 -8.83
CA ILE A 43 21.42 -11.89 -9.73
C ILE A 43 20.68 -10.79 -8.96
N LEU A 44 19.70 -11.16 -8.17
CA LEU A 44 18.86 -10.20 -7.43
C LEU A 44 19.66 -9.41 -6.37
N LYS A 45 20.72 -9.98 -5.82
CA LYS A 45 21.67 -9.30 -4.91
C LYS A 45 22.34 -8.06 -5.51
N PHE A 46 22.39 -7.92 -6.83
CA PHE A 46 22.86 -6.68 -7.46
C PHE A 46 21.83 -5.55 -7.40
N ILE A 47 20.57 -5.86 -7.02
CA ILE A 47 19.48 -4.88 -6.95
C ILE A 47 19.21 -4.49 -5.50
N SER A 48 19.19 -5.46 -4.57
CA SER A 48 18.90 -5.23 -3.15
C SER A 48 19.42 -6.40 -2.30
N ASP A 49 19.74 -6.11 -1.05
CA ASP A 49 20.03 -7.14 -0.04
C ASP A 49 18.75 -7.68 0.63
N ASN A 50 17.60 -7.01 0.46
CA ASN A 50 16.33 -7.38 1.05
C ASN A 50 15.55 -8.33 0.11
N ILE A 51 15.97 -9.58 0.03
CA ILE A 51 15.38 -10.60 -0.86
C ILE A 51 14.77 -11.71 -0.01
N ILE A 52 13.50 -11.98 -0.23
CA ILE A 52 12.69 -12.90 0.59
C ILE A 52 12.15 -14.01 -0.30
N HIS A 53 12.43 -15.29 0.07
CA HIS A 53 11.78 -16.43 -0.56
C HIS A 53 10.37 -16.61 -0.01
N ALA A 54 9.38 -16.50 -0.88
CA ALA A 54 7.96 -16.47 -0.52
C ALA A 54 7.25 -17.82 -0.67
N GLY A 55 7.98 -18.86 -1.12
CA GLY A 55 7.44 -20.18 -1.43
C GLY A 55 7.30 -20.44 -2.93
N THR A 56 6.31 -21.23 -3.34
CA THR A 56 6.14 -21.67 -4.74
C THR A 56 5.85 -20.52 -5.70
N LEU A 57 5.97 -20.81 -7.01
CA LEU A 57 5.65 -19.84 -8.07
C LEU A 57 4.27 -19.20 -7.88
N GLY A 58 4.22 -17.89 -7.93
CA GLY A 58 3.03 -17.06 -7.69
C GLY A 58 2.87 -16.56 -6.25
N SER A 59 3.60 -17.13 -5.28
CA SER A 59 3.53 -16.69 -3.87
C SER A 59 4.02 -15.26 -3.68
N GLY A 60 5.05 -14.85 -4.41
CA GLY A 60 5.55 -13.48 -4.37
C GLY A 60 4.48 -12.46 -4.77
N HIS A 61 3.82 -12.67 -5.90
CA HIS A 61 2.70 -11.81 -6.34
C HIS A 61 1.54 -11.83 -5.36
N SER A 62 1.16 -12.99 -4.82
CA SER A 62 0.06 -13.11 -3.87
C SER A 62 0.34 -12.32 -2.59
N ILE A 63 1.55 -12.43 -2.04
CA ILE A 63 1.97 -11.67 -0.86
C ILE A 63 2.00 -10.17 -1.16
N LYS A 64 2.57 -9.77 -2.31
CA LYS A 64 2.61 -8.36 -2.73
C LYS A 64 1.21 -7.74 -2.81
N LEU A 65 0.27 -8.42 -3.44
CA LEU A 65 -1.11 -7.96 -3.60
C LEU A 65 -1.82 -7.91 -2.24
N GLY A 66 -1.64 -8.92 -1.40
CA GLY A 66 -2.18 -8.96 -0.04
C GLY A 66 -1.65 -7.80 0.83
N ASN A 67 -0.34 -7.54 0.77
CA ASN A 67 0.28 -6.42 1.46
C ASN A 67 -0.32 -5.07 1.02
N ASN A 68 -0.48 -4.86 -0.29
CA ASN A 68 -1.01 -3.59 -0.79
C ASN A 68 -2.50 -3.41 -0.46
N LEU A 69 -3.29 -4.49 -0.50
CA LEU A 69 -4.68 -4.43 -0.05
C LEU A 69 -4.78 -4.11 1.45
N LEU A 70 -3.95 -4.76 2.28
CA LEU A 70 -3.93 -4.48 3.72
C LEU A 70 -3.48 -3.03 3.99
N ASN A 71 -2.48 -2.54 3.26
CA ASN A 71 -2.06 -1.13 3.34
C ASN A 71 -3.21 -0.18 3.00
N LEU A 72 -4.00 -0.48 1.96
CA LEU A 72 -5.18 0.32 1.60
C LEU A 72 -6.24 0.28 2.70
N ILE A 73 -6.56 -0.90 3.25
CA ILE A 73 -7.55 -1.05 4.34
C ILE A 73 -7.11 -0.23 5.56
N CYS A 74 -5.86 -0.38 5.99
CA CYS A 74 -5.31 0.39 7.12
C CYS A 74 -5.35 1.90 6.85
N ARG A 75 -5.02 2.32 5.63
CA ARG A 75 -5.06 3.72 5.21
C ARG A 75 -6.47 4.30 5.35
N ILE A 76 -7.46 3.65 4.75
CA ILE A 76 -8.86 4.09 4.78
C ILE A 76 -9.36 4.15 6.22
N GLY A 77 -9.20 3.08 7.00
CA GLY A 77 -9.65 3.06 8.40
C GLY A 77 -8.94 4.10 9.27
N THR A 78 -7.65 4.36 9.01
CA THR A 78 -6.92 5.40 9.75
C THR A 78 -7.46 6.80 9.41
N PHE A 79 -7.75 7.08 8.14
CA PHE A 79 -8.32 8.39 7.77
C PHE A 79 -9.74 8.59 8.34
N GLU A 80 -10.59 7.56 8.34
CA GLU A 80 -11.90 7.61 9.00
C GLU A 80 -11.77 7.98 10.49
N VAL A 81 -10.91 7.25 11.22
CA VAL A 81 -10.71 7.45 12.67
C VAL A 81 -10.11 8.82 12.95
N VAL A 82 -9.08 9.24 12.22
CA VAL A 82 -8.46 10.56 12.41
C VAL A 82 -9.46 11.67 12.10
N SER A 83 -10.27 11.54 11.03
CA SER A 83 -11.34 12.51 10.73
C SER A 83 -12.36 12.61 11.87
N MET A 84 -12.77 11.48 12.44
CA MET A 84 -13.67 11.46 13.60
C MET A 84 -13.05 12.19 14.79
N LEU A 85 -11.78 11.92 15.12
CA LEU A 85 -11.09 12.57 16.24
C LEU A 85 -10.93 14.08 16.00
N VAL A 86 -10.67 14.51 14.77
CA VAL A 86 -10.63 15.93 14.42
C VAL A 86 -12.00 16.61 14.63
N LYS A 87 -13.10 15.92 14.30
CA LYS A 87 -14.47 16.45 14.59
C LYS A 87 -14.75 16.54 16.08
N GLU A 88 -14.16 15.70 16.91
CA GLU A 88 -14.17 15.78 18.38
C GLU A 88 -13.24 16.88 18.94
N GLY A 89 -12.54 17.61 18.06
CA GLY A 89 -11.65 18.70 18.46
C GLY A 89 -10.20 18.28 18.78
N VAL A 90 -9.82 17.02 18.49
CA VAL A 90 -8.44 16.55 18.69
C VAL A 90 -7.57 17.03 17.53
N GLU A 91 -6.43 17.60 17.85
CA GLU A 91 -5.47 18.06 16.85
C GLU A 91 -4.92 16.84 16.07
N PRO A 92 -4.85 16.87 14.71
CA PRO A 92 -4.51 15.70 13.89
C PRO A 92 -3.14 15.10 14.20
N SER A 93 -2.10 15.92 14.41
CA SER A 93 -0.76 15.41 14.69
C SER A 93 -0.68 14.77 16.07
N LEU A 94 -1.42 15.29 17.05
CA LEU A 94 -1.53 14.70 18.37
C LEU A 94 -2.25 13.35 18.31
N ALA A 95 -3.39 13.27 17.60
CA ALA A 95 -4.12 12.03 17.41
C ALA A 95 -3.22 10.93 16.81
N VAL A 96 -2.51 11.25 15.71
CA VAL A 96 -1.61 10.32 15.03
C VAL A 96 -0.47 9.90 15.96
N SER A 97 0.16 10.84 16.69
CA SER A 97 1.28 10.53 17.60
C SER A 97 0.89 9.59 18.74
N ILE A 98 -0.34 9.69 19.24
CA ILE A 98 -0.87 8.78 20.29
C ILE A 98 -1.19 7.41 19.70
N ILE A 99 -1.84 7.36 18.54
CA ILE A 99 -2.15 6.09 17.86
C ILE A 99 -0.87 5.31 17.53
N GLN A 100 0.19 5.98 17.09
CA GLN A 100 1.50 5.35 16.83
C GLN A 100 2.07 4.63 18.06
N LYS A 101 1.79 5.11 19.25
CA LYS A 101 2.25 4.54 20.52
C LYS A 101 1.27 3.53 21.10
N SER A 102 0.18 3.25 20.39
CA SER A 102 -0.94 2.41 20.85
C SER A 102 -1.17 1.25 19.89
N SER A 103 -2.13 0.39 20.20
CA SER A 103 -2.45 -0.81 19.43
C SER A 103 -3.01 -0.56 18.02
N GLY A 104 -3.47 0.64 17.73
CA GLY A 104 -3.93 1.05 16.39
C GLY A 104 -2.81 1.40 15.40
N ARG A 105 -1.55 1.30 15.82
CA ARG A 105 -0.36 1.56 15.00
C ARG A 105 -0.36 0.76 13.70
N ASN A 106 -0.07 1.45 12.61
CA ASN A 106 0.06 0.84 11.28
C ASN A 106 0.86 1.77 10.34
N TYR A 107 1.14 1.34 9.10
CA TYR A 107 1.93 2.13 8.15
C TYR A 107 1.33 3.52 7.85
N ALA A 108 0.00 3.66 7.89
CA ALA A 108 -0.61 4.98 7.67
C ALA A 108 -0.31 5.94 8.82
N THR A 109 -0.29 5.48 10.07
CA THR A 109 0.07 6.30 11.23
C THR A 109 1.57 6.54 11.34
N GLU A 110 2.41 5.58 10.91
CA GLU A 110 3.87 5.67 11.06
C GLU A 110 4.54 6.50 9.95
N VAL A 111 4.01 6.42 8.72
CA VAL A 111 4.67 6.99 7.53
C VAL A 111 3.72 7.88 6.73
N THR A 112 2.54 7.38 6.36
CA THR A 112 1.66 8.10 5.43
C THR A 112 1.23 9.45 5.98
N LEU A 113 0.67 9.47 7.18
CA LEU A 113 0.17 10.70 7.79
C LEU A 113 1.32 11.65 8.16
N PRO A 114 2.37 11.25 8.91
CA PRO A 114 3.44 12.18 9.26
C PRO A 114 4.18 12.75 8.05
N ASP A 115 4.66 11.87 7.17
CA ASP A 115 5.62 12.26 6.14
C ASP A 115 4.97 12.93 4.91
N ASN A 116 3.66 12.75 4.71
CA ASN A 116 3.01 13.20 3.48
C ASN A 116 1.79 14.09 3.72
N ILE A 117 0.96 13.79 4.71
CA ILE A 117 -0.29 14.53 4.91
C ILE A 117 -0.10 15.67 5.91
N LEU A 118 0.35 15.37 7.11
CA LEU A 118 0.59 16.36 8.16
C LEU A 118 1.76 17.30 7.81
N SER A 119 2.71 16.83 7.01
CA SER A 119 3.77 17.69 6.45
C SER A 119 3.30 18.60 5.31
N GLY A 120 2.10 18.39 4.78
CA GLY A 120 1.59 19.10 3.59
C GLY A 120 2.23 18.69 2.26
N LYS A 121 3.13 17.72 2.24
CA LYS A 121 3.86 17.30 1.03
C LYS A 121 2.97 16.70 -0.05
N MET A 122 1.93 15.95 0.34
CA MET A 122 0.90 15.37 -0.53
C MET A 122 1.45 14.59 -1.75
N ASN A 123 2.60 13.94 -1.59
CA ASN A 123 3.27 13.18 -2.66
C ASN A 123 4.05 12.00 -2.10
N GLN A 124 3.49 10.80 -2.24
CA GLN A 124 4.13 9.53 -1.88
C GLN A 124 4.86 8.90 -3.07
N GLY A 125 4.65 9.40 -4.29
CA GLY A 125 5.19 8.83 -5.52
C GLY A 125 4.49 7.53 -5.93
N PHE A 126 3.21 7.36 -5.57
CA PHE A 126 2.42 6.18 -5.91
C PHE A 126 1.01 6.62 -6.34
N SER A 127 0.63 6.29 -7.58
CA SER A 127 -0.65 6.74 -8.13
C SER A 127 -1.84 5.93 -7.59
N THR A 128 -3.01 6.58 -7.57
CA THR A 128 -4.28 5.92 -7.25
C THR A 128 -4.59 4.76 -8.20
N ALA A 129 -4.23 4.88 -9.51
CA ALA A 129 -4.39 3.80 -10.49
C ALA A 129 -3.58 2.55 -10.13
N LEU A 130 -2.35 2.71 -9.62
CA LEU A 130 -1.54 1.56 -9.21
C LEU A 130 -2.14 0.85 -7.99
N MET A 131 -2.64 1.61 -7.02
CA MET A 131 -3.33 1.03 -5.86
C MET A 131 -4.65 0.36 -6.27
N GLU A 132 -5.39 0.95 -7.19
CA GLU A 132 -6.65 0.39 -7.72
C GLU A 132 -6.39 -0.96 -8.41
N LYS A 133 -5.40 -1.03 -9.29
CA LYS A 133 -4.98 -2.25 -9.97
C LYS A 133 -4.60 -3.35 -8.96
N ASP A 134 -3.78 -3.02 -7.96
CA ASP A 134 -3.29 -3.99 -6.98
C ASP A 134 -4.43 -4.47 -6.06
N SER A 135 -5.27 -3.56 -5.56
CA SER A 135 -6.42 -3.93 -4.72
C SER A 135 -7.47 -4.72 -5.48
N SER A 136 -7.76 -4.37 -6.75
CA SER A 136 -8.63 -5.15 -7.63
C SER A 136 -8.11 -6.57 -7.83
N SER A 137 -6.82 -6.72 -8.12
CA SER A 137 -6.18 -8.02 -8.30
C SER A 137 -6.22 -8.87 -7.01
N ALA A 138 -5.99 -8.25 -5.85
CA ALA A 138 -6.11 -8.93 -4.55
C ALA A 138 -7.54 -9.42 -4.29
N LEU A 139 -8.55 -8.60 -4.58
CA LEU A 139 -9.95 -8.99 -4.44
C LEU A 139 -10.32 -10.15 -5.38
N GLN A 140 -9.75 -10.21 -6.58
CA GLN A 140 -9.95 -11.35 -7.49
C GLN A 140 -9.37 -12.66 -6.91
N ILE A 141 -8.27 -12.61 -6.16
CA ILE A 141 -7.76 -13.76 -5.41
C ILE A 141 -8.82 -14.21 -4.39
N GLY A 142 -9.40 -13.27 -3.64
CA GLY A 142 -10.49 -13.57 -2.71
C GLY A 142 -11.68 -14.27 -3.39
N VAL A 143 -12.14 -13.75 -4.52
CA VAL A 143 -13.24 -14.35 -5.30
C VAL A 143 -12.90 -15.79 -5.73
N ARG A 144 -11.69 -16.02 -6.25
CA ARG A 144 -11.23 -17.35 -6.66
C ARG A 144 -11.27 -18.37 -5.52
N HIS A 145 -11.00 -17.94 -4.30
CA HIS A 145 -11.03 -18.78 -3.09
C HIS A 145 -12.34 -18.69 -2.30
N LYS A 146 -13.38 -18.04 -2.88
CA LYS A 146 -14.70 -17.87 -2.25
C LYS A 146 -14.65 -17.19 -0.88
N LEU A 147 -13.70 -16.26 -0.70
CA LEU A 147 -13.58 -15.44 0.51
C LEU A 147 -14.44 -14.18 0.37
N ASP A 148 -15.18 -13.84 1.42
CA ASP A 148 -15.84 -12.54 1.48
C ASP A 148 -14.88 -11.48 2.00
N MET A 149 -14.28 -10.76 1.07
CA MET A 149 -13.30 -9.70 1.36
C MET A 149 -14.00 -8.39 1.73
N THR A 150 -14.87 -8.39 2.75
CA THR A 150 -15.75 -7.25 3.09
C THR A 150 -14.98 -5.94 3.28
N LEU A 151 -13.95 -5.92 4.13
CA LEU A 151 -13.14 -4.71 4.37
C LEU A 151 -12.36 -4.29 3.12
N GLY A 152 -11.82 -5.26 2.39
CA GLY A 152 -11.11 -5.00 1.13
C GLY A 152 -12.02 -4.36 0.08
N LYS A 153 -13.24 -4.86 -0.08
CA LYS A 153 -14.26 -4.30 -0.99
C LYS A 153 -14.63 -2.88 -0.58
N ALA A 154 -14.86 -2.63 0.71
CA ALA A 154 -15.17 -1.31 1.23
C ALA A 154 -14.04 -0.31 0.94
N ALA A 155 -12.80 -0.68 1.28
CA ALA A 155 -11.63 0.17 1.03
C ALA A 155 -11.40 0.44 -0.47
N HIS A 156 -11.57 -0.58 -1.31
CA HIS A 156 -11.48 -0.44 -2.78
C HIS A 156 -12.58 0.49 -3.32
N THR A 157 -13.79 0.44 -2.78
CA THR A 157 -14.89 1.33 -3.18
C THR A 157 -14.57 2.78 -2.87
N ILE A 158 -14.02 3.07 -1.70
CA ILE A 158 -13.58 4.42 -1.32
C ILE A 158 -12.45 4.91 -2.24
N LEU A 159 -11.48 4.04 -2.55
CA LEU A 159 -10.43 4.37 -3.52
C LEU A 159 -11.00 4.74 -4.89
N LYS A 160 -12.00 3.99 -5.38
CA LYS A 160 -12.67 4.31 -6.66
C LYS A 160 -13.40 5.65 -6.62
N ARG A 161 -14.02 6.03 -5.50
CA ARG A 161 -14.61 7.36 -5.33
C ARG A 161 -13.53 8.45 -5.35
N THR A 162 -12.40 8.22 -4.66
CA THR A 162 -11.23 9.12 -4.73
C THR A 162 -10.73 9.29 -6.18
N ILE A 163 -10.64 8.21 -6.95
CA ILE A 163 -10.24 8.26 -8.36
C ILE A 163 -11.24 9.05 -9.20
N SER A 164 -12.54 8.88 -8.95
CA SER A 164 -13.59 9.62 -9.65
C SER A 164 -13.49 11.13 -9.44
N GLU A 165 -13.05 11.56 -8.26
CA GLU A 165 -12.95 12.97 -7.88
C GLU A 165 -11.61 13.61 -8.29
N TYR A 166 -10.49 12.89 -8.11
CA TYR A 166 -9.14 13.43 -8.29
C TYR A 166 -8.38 12.87 -9.50
N GLY A 167 -8.92 11.86 -10.16
CA GLY A 167 -8.31 11.22 -11.33
C GLY A 167 -7.39 10.04 -10.98
N SER A 168 -7.20 9.16 -11.96
CA SER A 168 -6.39 7.95 -11.83
C SER A 168 -4.87 8.20 -11.75
N ALA A 169 -4.42 9.33 -12.27
CA ALA A 169 -3.01 9.75 -12.20
C ALA A 169 -2.66 10.48 -10.89
N ALA A 170 -3.66 10.81 -10.06
CA ALA A 170 -3.43 11.47 -8.78
C ALA A 170 -2.56 10.61 -7.87
N ASP A 171 -1.73 11.25 -7.04
CA ASP A 171 -1.02 10.57 -5.98
C ASP A 171 -2.00 10.00 -4.95
N ILE A 172 -1.68 8.85 -4.37
CA ILE A 172 -2.52 8.18 -3.36
C ILE A 172 -2.78 9.05 -2.12
N SER A 173 -2.00 10.10 -1.90
CA SER A 173 -2.25 11.10 -0.86
C SER A 173 -3.59 11.83 -1.05
N SER A 174 -4.16 11.85 -2.26
CA SER A 174 -5.49 12.43 -2.55
C SER A 174 -6.64 11.76 -1.74
N VAL A 175 -6.42 10.57 -1.19
CA VAL A 175 -7.35 9.96 -0.22
C VAL A 175 -7.58 10.88 0.99
N ALA A 176 -6.57 11.66 1.42
CA ALA A 176 -6.74 12.64 2.48
C ALA A 176 -7.72 13.74 2.08
N ASN A 177 -7.59 14.28 0.85
CA ASN A 177 -8.51 15.29 0.32
C ASN A 177 -9.94 14.76 0.25
N TYR A 178 -10.11 13.50 -0.21
CA TYR A 178 -11.42 12.85 -0.23
C TYR A 178 -12.06 12.83 1.17
N PHE A 179 -11.32 12.41 2.19
CA PHE A 179 -11.85 12.37 3.56
C PHE A 179 -12.12 13.77 4.13
N GLU A 180 -11.28 14.76 3.85
CA GLU A 180 -11.52 16.14 4.27
C GLU A 180 -12.80 16.71 3.64
N ASN A 181 -13.04 16.44 2.35
CA ASN A 181 -14.26 16.87 1.66
C ASN A 181 -15.52 16.19 2.19
N GLU A 182 -15.49 14.85 2.35
CA GLU A 182 -16.63 14.07 2.82
C GLU A 182 -17.00 14.37 4.27
N THR A 183 -16.02 14.62 5.13
CA THR A 183 -16.25 14.76 6.57
C THR A 183 -16.23 16.21 7.05
N GLY A 184 -15.64 17.12 6.30
CA GLY A 184 -15.32 18.48 6.76
C GLY A 184 -14.27 18.52 7.87
N ALA A 185 -13.58 17.40 8.15
CA ALA A 185 -12.49 17.32 9.11
C ALA A 185 -11.17 17.69 8.41
N ARG A 186 -10.48 18.70 8.91
CA ARG A 186 -9.20 19.11 8.33
C ARG A 186 -8.04 18.39 8.96
N ILE A 187 -7.39 17.53 8.22
CA ILE A 187 -6.22 16.74 8.65
C ILE A 187 -4.91 17.42 8.23
N GLN A 188 -4.89 18.00 7.04
CA GLN A 188 -3.75 18.70 6.47
C GLN A 188 -3.46 20.03 7.19
N PRO A 189 -2.19 20.50 7.22
CA PRO A 189 -1.87 21.83 7.76
C PRO A 189 -2.65 22.93 7.01
N ARG A 190 -2.95 24.01 7.74
CA ARG A 190 -3.51 25.20 7.10
C ARG A 190 -2.46 25.76 6.13
N LYS A 191 -2.86 26.00 4.87
CA LYS A 191 -2.03 26.83 4.01
C LYS A 191 -2.04 28.22 4.62
N GLU A 192 -0.87 28.73 5.00
CA GLU A 192 -0.75 30.14 5.30
C GLU A 192 -1.11 30.92 4.02
N VAL A 193 -2.05 31.84 4.16
CA VAL A 193 -2.53 32.73 3.07
C VAL A 193 -1.54 33.85 2.90
#